data_bb0b0e97c8d2e847d9675c7492ea963f
#
_entry.id   bb0b0e97c8d2e847d9675c7492ea963f
#
_cell.length_a   1.000
_cell.length_b   1.000
_cell.length_c   1.000
_cell.angle_alpha   90.00
_cell.angle_beta   90.00
_cell.angle_gamma   90.00
#
_symmetry.space_group_name_H-M   'P 1'
#
loop_
_entity.id
_entity.type
_entity.pdbx_description
1 polymer ?
#
loop_
_entity_poly.entity_id
_entity_poly.type
_entity_poly.pdbx_seq_one_letter_code
_entity_poly.pdbx_strand_id
1 'polypeptide(L)'
;MENKGQVSAEYLLLLVVILIIMGAVTVPMVATSVNATMDVSTSSDTKNAVQSIANAVNLVYANGPGAKRTLSIYMPQTMNFTYDGVAKTINQKLGLSSQNKTITASVDYTVNFTNPNPSKGWHETQISWPTNATNAPITVVFTT
;
A
#
# COMPACT_ATOMS: atom_id res chain seq x y z
N MET A 1 63.20 19.62 -11.72
CA MET A 1 61.88 19.87 -12.36
C MET A 1 60.80 18.82 -11.96
N GLU A 2 60.96 18.10 -10.85
CA GLU A 2 60.05 16.99 -10.47
C GLU A 2 58.96 17.31 -9.45
N ASN A 3 59.09 18.42 -8.71
CA ASN A 3 58.17 18.72 -7.58
C ASN A 3 56.74 19.16 -8.02
N LYS A 4 56.55 19.64 -9.23
CA LYS A 4 55.24 20.12 -9.72
C LYS A 4 54.28 18.97 -10.06
N GLY A 5 54.81 17.80 -10.53
CA GLY A 5 54.01 16.64 -10.83
C GLY A 5 53.56 15.88 -9.57
N GLN A 6 54.39 15.87 -8.53
CA GLN A 6 54.10 15.18 -7.27
C GLN A 6 52.99 15.86 -6.50
N VAL A 7 52.97 17.17 -6.40
CA VAL A 7 51.91 17.97 -5.80
C VAL A 7 50.58 17.77 -6.51
N SER A 8 50.60 17.65 -7.85
CA SER A 8 49.37 17.38 -8.62
C SER A 8 48.78 15.99 -8.35
N ALA A 9 49.64 14.97 -8.19
CA ALA A 9 49.21 13.61 -7.90
C ALA A 9 48.61 13.49 -6.46
N GLU A 10 49.25 14.15 -5.48
CA GLU A 10 48.76 14.19 -4.09
C GLU A 10 47.39 14.88 -3.99
N TYR A 11 47.21 16.00 -4.71
CA TYR A 11 45.95 16.72 -4.75
C TYR A 11 44.83 15.89 -5.40
N LEU A 12 45.14 15.17 -6.48
CA LEU A 12 44.19 14.31 -7.18
C LEU A 12 43.78 13.11 -6.29
N LEU A 13 44.71 12.52 -5.54
CA LEU A 13 44.44 11.47 -4.59
C LEU A 13 43.53 11.97 -3.46
N LEU A 14 43.81 13.14 -2.91
CA LEU A 14 42.97 13.78 -1.89
C LEU A 14 41.55 14.01 -2.39
N LEU A 15 41.38 14.49 -3.63
CA LEU A 15 40.07 14.71 -4.26
C LEU A 15 39.31 13.41 -4.41
N VAL A 16 39.97 12.32 -4.86
CA VAL A 16 39.35 10.99 -4.98
C VAL A 16 38.90 10.47 -3.63
N VAL A 17 39.71 10.62 -2.57
CA VAL A 17 39.34 10.20 -1.20
C VAL A 17 38.10 10.96 -0.71
N ILE A 18 38.05 12.26 -0.93
CA ILE A 18 36.87 13.07 -0.55
C ILE A 18 35.62 12.59 -1.31
N LEU A 19 35.71 12.32 -2.61
CA LEU A 19 34.59 11.82 -3.41
C LEU A 19 34.10 10.45 -2.92
N ILE A 20 35.02 9.55 -2.55
CA ILE A 20 34.67 8.25 -2.00
C ILE A 20 33.93 8.39 -0.66
N ILE A 21 34.43 9.27 0.25
CA ILE A 21 33.79 9.53 1.53
C ILE A 21 32.41 10.14 1.35
N MET A 22 32.28 11.13 0.48
CA MET A 22 30.98 11.72 0.17
C MET A 22 30.00 10.70 -0.42
N GLY A 23 30.45 9.88 -1.37
CA GLY A 23 29.62 8.82 -1.95
C GLY A 23 29.18 7.79 -0.92
N ALA A 24 30.08 7.34 -0.05
CA ALA A 24 29.79 6.35 0.99
C ALA A 24 28.74 6.82 2.01
N VAL A 25 28.60 8.12 2.24
CA VAL A 25 27.61 8.69 3.15
C VAL A 25 26.31 9.07 2.41
N THR A 26 26.44 9.69 1.25
CA THR A 26 25.28 10.25 0.53
C THR A 26 24.38 9.17 -0.05
N VAL A 27 24.96 8.10 -0.64
CA VAL A 27 24.18 7.05 -1.27
C VAL A 27 23.23 6.32 -0.29
N PRO A 28 23.68 5.83 0.87
CA PRO A 28 22.76 5.19 1.82
C PRO A 28 21.71 6.16 2.39
N MET A 29 22.05 7.43 2.56
CA MET A 29 21.14 8.44 3.07
C MET A 29 20.00 8.73 2.06
N VAL A 30 20.31 8.80 0.78
CA VAL A 30 19.31 8.95 -0.28
C VAL A 30 18.43 7.71 -0.37
N ALA A 31 19.00 6.52 -0.31
CA ALA A 31 18.25 5.26 -0.36
C ALA A 31 17.22 5.16 0.78
N THR A 32 17.61 5.50 2.01
CA THR A 32 16.68 5.51 3.16
C THR A 32 15.57 6.54 2.98
N SER A 33 15.85 7.71 2.45
CA SER A 33 14.86 8.76 2.21
C SER A 33 13.84 8.36 1.14
N VAL A 34 14.31 7.73 0.05
CA VAL A 34 13.44 7.21 -1.02
C VAL A 34 12.51 6.11 -0.48
N ASN A 35 13.06 5.15 0.27
CA ASN A 35 12.26 4.07 0.87
C ASN A 35 11.20 4.62 1.82
N ALA A 36 11.54 5.59 2.67
CA ALA A 36 10.58 6.23 3.57
C ALA A 36 9.45 6.92 2.81
N THR A 37 9.77 7.60 1.70
CA THR A 37 8.75 8.25 0.85
C THR A 37 7.84 7.23 0.19
N MET A 38 8.39 6.12 -0.31
CA MET A 38 7.61 5.03 -0.89
C MET A 38 6.70 4.36 0.15
N ASP A 39 7.18 4.14 1.37
CA ASP A 39 6.41 3.57 2.48
C ASP A 39 5.20 4.46 2.83
N VAL A 40 5.39 5.78 2.86
CA VAL A 40 4.30 6.74 3.11
C VAL A 40 3.27 6.71 2.00
N SER A 41 3.70 6.76 0.72
CA SER A 41 2.80 6.68 -0.43
C SER A 41 2.01 5.37 -0.44
N THR A 42 2.68 4.24 -0.30
CA THR A 42 2.05 2.91 -0.27
C THR A 42 1.05 2.78 0.89
N SER A 43 1.40 3.32 2.08
CA SER A 43 0.50 3.33 3.24
C SER A 43 -0.74 4.19 3.00
N SER A 44 -0.59 5.36 2.37
CA SER A 44 -1.69 6.26 2.04
C SER A 44 -2.63 5.63 1.01
N ASP A 45 -2.07 5.09 -0.08
CA ASP A 45 -2.86 4.45 -1.13
C ASP A 45 -3.62 3.22 -0.61
N THR A 46 -2.96 2.41 0.22
CA THR A 46 -3.61 1.27 0.88
C THR A 46 -4.74 1.72 1.80
N LYS A 47 -4.52 2.78 2.59
CA LYS A 47 -5.57 3.34 3.45
C LYS A 47 -6.77 3.81 2.63
N ASN A 48 -6.52 4.50 1.53
CA ASN A 48 -7.58 4.96 0.62
C ASN A 48 -8.36 3.77 0.02
N ALA A 49 -7.68 2.71 -0.39
CA ALA A 49 -8.30 1.51 -0.91
C ALA A 49 -9.20 0.83 0.13
N VAL A 50 -8.68 0.55 1.33
CA VAL A 50 -9.42 -0.08 2.42
C VAL A 50 -10.63 0.76 2.84
N GLN A 51 -10.44 2.08 2.97
CA GLN A 51 -11.51 3.00 3.35
C GLN A 51 -12.60 3.11 2.27
N SER A 52 -12.21 3.10 0.98
CA SER A 52 -13.17 3.15 -0.12
C SER A 52 -14.03 1.89 -0.17
N ILE A 53 -13.43 0.72 0.06
CA ILE A 53 -14.18 -0.54 0.15
C ILE A 53 -15.14 -0.51 1.35
N ALA A 54 -14.67 -0.11 2.54
CA ALA A 54 -15.50 -0.04 3.73
C ALA A 54 -16.69 0.92 3.56
N ASN A 55 -16.45 2.10 3.01
CA ASN A 55 -17.50 3.08 2.73
C ASN A 55 -18.53 2.52 1.75
N ALA A 56 -18.08 1.80 0.72
CA ALA A 56 -18.99 1.20 -0.25
C ALA A 56 -19.79 0.03 0.33
N VAL A 57 -19.19 -0.78 1.21
CA VAL A 57 -19.89 -1.83 1.97
C VAL A 57 -20.99 -1.21 2.83
N ASN A 58 -20.67 -0.16 3.59
CA ASN A 58 -21.63 0.53 4.45
C ASN A 58 -22.77 1.19 3.63
N LEU A 59 -22.45 1.71 2.44
CA LEU A 59 -23.47 2.25 1.55
C LEU A 59 -24.37 1.17 0.96
N VAL A 60 -23.82 0.01 0.56
CA VAL A 60 -24.60 -1.15 0.11
C VAL A 60 -25.49 -1.67 1.25
N TYR A 61 -24.96 -1.71 2.48
CA TYR A 61 -25.73 -2.07 3.66
C TYR A 61 -26.91 -1.09 3.91
N ALA A 62 -26.64 0.19 3.83
CA ALA A 62 -27.69 1.22 4.02
C ALA A 62 -28.80 1.17 2.95
N ASN A 63 -28.46 0.73 1.73
CA ASN A 63 -29.43 0.58 0.64
C ASN A 63 -30.23 -0.73 0.67
N GLY A 64 -29.82 -1.71 1.50
CA GLY A 64 -30.53 -2.96 1.72
C GLY A 64 -30.21 -4.07 0.71
N PRO A 65 -30.80 -5.27 0.91
CA PRO A 65 -30.59 -6.43 0.04
C PRO A 65 -30.92 -6.14 -1.43
N GLY A 66 -30.07 -6.64 -2.33
CA GLY A 66 -30.15 -6.34 -3.77
C GLY A 66 -29.30 -5.16 -4.22
N ALA A 67 -28.79 -4.35 -3.29
CA ALA A 67 -27.92 -3.23 -3.64
C ALA A 67 -26.57 -3.74 -4.19
N LYS A 68 -26.06 -3.01 -5.19
CA LYS A 68 -24.75 -3.23 -5.81
C LYS A 68 -24.03 -1.91 -5.99
N ARG A 69 -22.69 -1.97 -5.86
CA ARG A 69 -21.80 -0.83 -6.15
C ARG A 69 -20.51 -1.33 -6.77
N THR A 70 -20.05 -0.62 -7.78
CA THR A 70 -18.77 -0.88 -8.44
C THR A 70 -17.85 0.31 -8.21
N LEU A 71 -16.58 0.04 -7.89
CA LEU A 71 -15.53 1.01 -7.64
C LEU A 71 -14.30 0.66 -8.46
N SER A 72 -13.59 1.65 -8.95
CA SER A 72 -12.24 1.47 -9.47
C SER A 72 -11.24 1.87 -8.37
N ILE A 73 -10.39 0.92 -7.97
CA ILE A 73 -9.46 1.08 -6.84
C ILE A 73 -8.05 0.72 -7.28
N TYR A 74 -7.10 1.58 -6.92
CA TYR A 74 -5.68 1.31 -7.14
C TYR A 74 -5.08 0.55 -5.95
N MET A 75 -4.40 -0.56 -6.26
CA MET A 75 -3.64 -1.37 -5.30
C MET A 75 -2.14 -1.09 -5.49
N PRO A 76 -1.45 -0.48 -4.51
CA PRO A 76 -0.03 -0.13 -4.66
C PRO A 76 0.89 -1.35 -4.65
N GLN A 77 0.42 -2.46 -4.10
CA GLN A 77 1.10 -3.77 -4.07
C GLN A 77 0.06 -4.89 -4.04
N THR A 78 0.50 -6.15 -4.15
CA THR A 78 -0.39 -7.29 -3.91
C THR A 78 -0.91 -7.24 -2.48
N MET A 79 -2.22 -7.28 -2.33
CA MET A 79 -2.91 -7.15 -1.05
C MET A 79 -3.52 -8.47 -0.60
N ASN A 80 -3.85 -8.59 0.69
CA ASN A 80 -4.61 -9.70 1.24
C ASN A 80 -5.66 -9.14 2.20
N PHE A 81 -6.87 -8.94 1.69
CA PHE A 81 -7.98 -8.42 2.49
C PHE A 81 -8.55 -9.51 3.39
N THR A 82 -8.72 -9.17 4.64
CA THR A 82 -9.37 -10.04 5.63
C THR A 82 -10.50 -9.30 6.34
N TYR A 83 -11.53 -10.03 6.74
CA TYR A 83 -12.62 -9.49 7.55
C TYR A 83 -12.56 -10.09 8.95
N ASP A 84 -12.63 -9.24 9.96
CA ASP A 84 -12.78 -9.63 11.37
C ASP A 84 -14.24 -9.47 11.76
N GLY A 85 -14.92 -10.60 11.97
CA GLY A 85 -16.35 -10.62 12.32
C GLY A 85 -16.64 -10.13 13.73
N VAL A 86 -15.67 -10.18 14.65
CA VAL A 86 -15.83 -9.72 16.04
C VAL A 86 -15.68 -8.19 16.11
N ALA A 87 -14.60 -7.68 15.54
CA ALA A 87 -14.33 -6.24 15.48
C ALA A 87 -15.14 -5.50 14.41
N LYS A 88 -15.78 -6.23 13.49
CA LYS A 88 -16.45 -5.68 12.29
C LYS A 88 -15.52 -4.77 11.50
N THR A 89 -14.35 -5.26 11.18
CA THR A 89 -13.34 -4.48 10.44
C THR A 89 -12.82 -5.23 9.22
N ILE A 90 -12.57 -4.47 8.17
CA ILE A 90 -11.75 -4.92 7.04
C ILE A 90 -10.31 -4.60 7.37
N ASN A 91 -9.44 -5.60 7.28
CA ASN A 91 -8.03 -5.50 7.63
C ASN A 91 -7.15 -5.80 6.42
N GLN A 92 -6.10 -5.01 6.27
CA GLN A 92 -5.04 -5.22 5.29
C GLN A 92 -3.68 -5.11 5.96
N LYS A 93 -2.90 -6.20 5.89
CA LYS A 93 -1.50 -6.19 6.34
C LYS A 93 -0.61 -5.63 5.25
N LEU A 94 0.21 -4.67 5.60
CA LEU A 94 1.11 -3.96 4.72
C LEU A 94 2.55 -4.22 5.14
N GLY A 95 3.36 -4.80 4.25
CA GLY A 95 4.81 -4.90 4.41
C GLY A 95 5.46 -3.62 3.91
N LEU A 96 6.06 -2.85 4.80
CA LEU A 96 6.84 -1.66 4.50
C LEU A 96 8.33 -1.94 4.73
N SER A 97 9.19 -1.13 4.15
CA SER A 97 10.64 -1.26 4.31
C SER A 97 11.09 -1.12 5.76
N SER A 98 10.38 -0.32 6.55
CA SER A 98 10.71 -0.04 7.95
C SER A 98 10.00 -0.96 8.94
N GLN A 99 8.76 -1.37 8.66
CA GLN A 99 7.93 -2.17 9.56
C GLN A 99 6.66 -2.71 8.89
N ASN A 100 6.10 -3.77 9.46
CA ASN A 100 4.77 -4.22 9.07
C ASN A 100 3.69 -3.35 9.74
N LYS A 101 2.70 -2.94 8.95
CA LYS A 101 1.56 -2.14 9.42
C LYS A 101 0.26 -2.81 9.03
N THR A 102 -0.73 -2.81 9.91
CA THR A 102 -2.09 -3.22 9.58
C THR A 102 -2.96 -1.98 9.41
N ILE A 103 -3.65 -1.89 8.30
CA ILE A 103 -4.64 -0.85 8.03
C ILE A 103 -6.02 -1.47 8.21
N THR A 104 -6.87 -0.80 8.96
CA THR A 104 -8.19 -1.26 9.32
C THR A 104 -9.25 -0.22 8.97
N ALA A 105 -10.44 -0.67 8.55
CA ALA A 105 -11.60 0.18 8.40
C ALA A 105 -12.85 -0.54 8.92
N SER A 106 -13.71 0.17 9.65
CA SER A 106 -14.93 -0.39 10.22
C SER A 106 -16.01 -0.55 9.17
N VAL A 107 -16.80 -1.61 9.30
CA VAL A 107 -17.98 -1.89 8.47
C VAL A 107 -19.15 -2.28 9.37
N ASP A 108 -20.37 -1.94 8.97
CA ASP A 108 -21.56 -2.16 9.78
C ASP A 108 -22.12 -3.58 9.63
N TYR A 109 -21.70 -4.30 8.61
CA TYR A 109 -22.24 -5.62 8.29
C TYR A 109 -21.15 -6.64 7.93
N THR A 110 -21.53 -7.93 7.92
CA THR A 110 -20.64 -9.03 7.60
C THR A 110 -20.21 -9.00 6.13
N VAL A 111 -18.92 -9.14 5.88
CA VAL A 111 -18.31 -9.07 4.55
C VAL A 111 -17.66 -10.41 4.19
N ASN A 112 -17.83 -10.84 2.94
CA ASN A 112 -17.15 -11.97 2.35
C ASN A 112 -16.33 -11.50 1.14
N PHE A 113 -15.04 -11.77 1.13
CA PHE A 113 -14.17 -11.47 0.00
C PHE A 113 -14.05 -12.67 -0.92
N THR A 114 -14.37 -12.47 -2.19
CA THR A 114 -14.05 -13.41 -3.26
C THR A 114 -12.79 -12.93 -3.95
N ASN A 115 -11.77 -13.77 -4.06
CA ASN A 115 -10.43 -13.41 -4.52
C ASN A 115 -9.80 -12.28 -3.68
N PRO A 116 -9.52 -12.53 -2.37
CA PRO A 116 -9.08 -11.49 -1.44
C PRO A 116 -7.67 -10.94 -1.72
N ASN A 117 -6.97 -11.48 -2.74
CA ASN A 117 -5.58 -11.18 -3.06
C ASN A 117 -5.43 -10.45 -4.42
N PRO A 118 -5.96 -9.23 -4.57
CA PRO A 118 -5.72 -8.46 -5.80
C PRO A 118 -4.24 -8.12 -5.94
N SER A 119 -3.72 -8.23 -7.17
CA SER A 119 -2.36 -7.86 -7.52
C SER A 119 -2.18 -6.33 -7.52
N LYS A 120 -0.92 -5.87 -7.67
CA LYS A 120 -0.65 -4.45 -7.89
C LYS A 120 -1.31 -3.95 -9.18
N GLY A 121 -1.98 -2.80 -9.10
CA GLY A 121 -2.63 -2.16 -10.25
C GLY A 121 -4.03 -1.64 -9.97
N TRP A 122 -4.72 -1.24 -11.02
CA TRP A 122 -6.11 -0.85 -10.95
C TRP A 122 -7.01 -2.08 -11.02
N HIS A 123 -7.99 -2.13 -10.11
CA HIS A 123 -8.99 -3.19 -10.06
C HIS A 123 -10.39 -2.59 -10.04
N GLU A 124 -11.27 -3.21 -10.80
CA GLU A 124 -12.68 -2.99 -10.64
C GLU A 124 -13.18 -3.86 -9.46
N THR A 125 -13.76 -3.22 -8.46
CA THR A 125 -14.23 -3.90 -7.25
C THR A 125 -15.75 -3.81 -7.21
N GLN A 126 -16.41 -4.96 -7.32
CA GLN A 126 -17.84 -5.05 -7.21
C GLN A 126 -18.23 -5.46 -5.78
N ILE A 127 -19.12 -4.68 -5.18
CA ILE A 127 -19.69 -4.92 -3.86
C ILE A 127 -21.18 -5.14 -4.04
N SER A 128 -21.69 -6.28 -3.56
CA SER A 128 -23.09 -6.64 -3.77
C SER A 128 -23.68 -7.35 -2.55
N TRP A 129 -24.94 -7.07 -2.28
CA TRP A 129 -25.73 -7.80 -1.28
C TRP A 129 -26.80 -8.64 -1.97
N PRO A 130 -26.83 -9.97 -1.79
CA PRO A 130 -27.82 -10.84 -2.42
C PRO A 130 -29.25 -10.46 -2.04
N THR A 131 -30.18 -10.56 -2.99
CA THR A 131 -31.58 -10.14 -2.81
C THR A 131 -32.38 -11.11 -1.90
N ASN A 132 -32.03 -12.39 -1.90
CA ASN A 132 -32.85 -13.45 -1.31
C ASN A 132 -32.35 -13.98 0.03
N ALA A 133 -31.42 -13.30 0.70
CA ALA A 133 -30.82 -13.78 1.94
C ALA A 133 -30.61 -12.66 2.94
N THR A 134 -31.59 -12.47 3.83
CA THR A 134 -31.59 -11.44 4.87
C THR A 134 -30.36 -11.50 5.79
N ASN A 135 -29.67 -12.66 5.85
CA ASN A 135 -28.47 -12.88 6.68
C ASN A 135 -27.22 -13.19 5.84
N ALA A 136 -27.27 -13.07 4.49
CA ALA A 136 -26.09 -13.30 3.67
C ALA A 136 -25.07 -12.17 3.82
N PRO A 137 -23.78 -12.48 3.84
CA PRO A 137 -22.75 -11.46 3.88
C PRO A 137 -22.75 -10.62 2.58
N ILE A 138 -22.34 -9.38 2.70
CA ILE A 138 -22.04 -8.53 1.55
C ILE A 138 -20.79 -9.07 0.88
N THR A 139 -20.87 -9.36 -0.41
CA THR A 139 -19.77 -9.94 -1.18
C THR A 139 -18.97 -8.85 -1.86
N VAL A 140 -17.66 -8.92 -1.72
CA VAL A 140 -16.67 -8.04 -2.39
C VAL A 140 -15.86 -8.89 -3.36
N VAL A 141 -15.90 -8.54 -4.64
CA VAL A 141 -15.22 -9.25 -5.73
C VAL A 141 -14.26 -8.29 -6.41
N PHE A 142 -12.99 -8.67 -6.52
CA PHE A 142 -12.00 -7.93 -7.30
C PHE A 142 -11.92 -8.53 -8.71
N THR A 143 -12.06 -7.66 -9.71
CA THR A 143 -11.93 -8.01 -11.13
C THR A 143 -10.79 -7.20 -11.74
N THR A 144 -10.04 -7.80 -12.62
CA THR A 144 -8.91 -7.15 -13.32
C THR A 144 -9.43 -6.38 -14.52
#